data_9619d401d7ea77d63538476370897a33
#
_entry.id   9619d401d7ea77d63538476370897a33
#
_cell.length_a   1.000
_cell.length_b   1.000
_cell.length_c   1.000
_cell.angle_alpha   90.00
_cell.angle_beta   90.00
_cell.angle_gamma   90.00
#
_symmetry.space_group_name_H-M   'P 1'
#
loop_
_entity.id
_entity.type
_entity.pdbx_description
1 polymer ?
#
loop_
_entity_poly.entity_id
_entity_poly.type
_entity_poly.pdbx_seq_one_letter_code
_entity_poly.pdbx_strand_id
1 'polypeptide(L)'
;MPRTVVSTASTAWNGDLISGSGSTTLETSQLGTMDLSWKARSEDAEQGTTSPEELIGAAHSACYSMQFSNMLAENDTPPTSMNTSAKVSFNAGEGGITGIALTVTAQVPGIEDADFQRLAEEAKQSCPVSKALAGVEITLEASLG
;
A
#
# COMPACT_ATOMS: atom_id res chain seq x y z
N MET A 1 -14.83 16.74 16.06
CA MET A 1 -14.68 17.30 14.69
C MET A 1 -13.48 16.70 14.01
N PRO A 2 -13.67 16.15 12.81
CA PRO A 2 -12.52 15.74 12.01
C PRO A 2 -11.61 16.94 11.73
N ARG A 3 -10.32 16.72 11.81
CA ARG A 3 -9.33 17.75 11.55
C ARG A 3 -8.32 17.26 10.52
N THR A 4 -7.67 18.18 9.84
CA THR A 4 -6.59 17.82 8.92
C THR A 4 -5.35 17.43 9.73
N VAL A 5 -4.82 16.24 9.43
CA VAL A 5 -3.57 15.75 10.00
C VAL A 5 -2.55 15.73 8.89
N VAL A 6 -1.37 16.28 9.13
CA VAL A 6 -0.30 16.33 8.14
C VAL A 6 0.81 15.37 8.54
N SER A 7 1.17 14.48 7.61
CA SER A 7 2.31 13.58 7.78
C SER A 7 3.36 13.91 6.74
N THR A 8 4.62 13.99 7.16
CA THR A 8 5.71 14.44 6.32
C THR A 8 6.78 13.36 6.19
N ALA A 9 7.25 13.18 4.97
CA ALA A 9 8.44 12.41 4.65
C ALA A 9 9.29 13.25 3.71
N SER A 10 10.59 13.04 3.71
CA SER A 10 11.51 13.81 2.88
C SER A 10 12.56 12.89 2.27
N THR A 11 13.19 13.34 1.19
CA THR A 11 14.21 12.57 0.49
C THR A 11 15.39 13.46 0.15
N ALA A 12 16.59 12.96 0.43
CA ALA A 12 17.83 13.55 -0.05
C ALA A 12 18.34 12.69 -1.22
N TRP A 13 18.65 13.32 -2.33
CA TRP A 13 19.17 12.64 -3.51
C TRP A 13 20.47 13.29 -3.96
N ASN A 14 21.48 12.50 -4.32
CA ASN A 14 22.77 12.99 -4.77
C ASN A 14 23.12 12.34 -6.11
N GLY A 15 23.48 13.17 -7.08
CA GLY A 15 23.92 12.72 -8.38
C GLY A 15 22.80 12.58 -9.41
N ASP A 16 23.15 11.97 -10.55
CA ASP A 16 22.16 11.70 -11.59
C ASP A 16 21.30 10.48 -11.25
N LEU A 17 20.37 10.14 -12.12
CA LEU A 17 19.43 9.05 -11.85
C LEU A 17 20.13 7.69 -11.78
N ILE A 18 21.01 7.42 -12.75
CA ILE A 18 21.59 6.07 -12.92
C ILE A 18 22.67 5.78 -11.87
N SER A 19 23.58 6.72 -11.68
CA SER A 19 24.73 6.55 -10.78
C SER A 19 24.52 7.15 -9.40
N GLY A 20 23.45 7.91 -9.22
CA GLY A 20 23.17 8.58 -7.96
C GLY A 20 22.57 7.64 -6.90
N SER A 21 22.36 8.20 -5.73
CA SER A 21 21.77 7.48 -4.60
C SER A 21 21.05 8.47 -3.69
N GLY A 22 20.14 7.95 -2.90
CA GLY A 22 19.39 8.79 -1.99
C GLY A 22 18.91 8.03 -0.77
N SER A 23 18.24 8.78 0.09
CA SER A 23 17.57 8.22 1.25
C SER A 23 16.28 8.96 1.51
N THR A 24 15.26 8.23 1.97
CA THR A 24 13.98 8.80 2.35
C THR A 24 13.77 8.62 3.85
N THR A 25 13.25 9.65 4.49
CA THR A 25 13.08 9.69 5.94
C THR A 25 11.61 9.92 6.29
N LEU A 26 11.10 9.15 7.23
CA LEU A 26 9.76 9.33 7.77
C LEU A 26 9.85 10.39 8.88
N GLU A 27 9.63 11.64 8.50
CA GLU A 27 9.87 12.80 9.39
C GLU A 27 8.89 12.87 10.56
N THR A 28 7.60 12.67 10.27
CA THR A 28 6.57 12.78 11.30
C THR A 28 6.71 11.73 12.40
N SER A 29 6.86 10.48 12.02
CA SER A 29 6.95 9.38 12.98
C SER A 29 8.36 9.19 13.52
N GLN A 30 9.38 9.63 12.79
CA GLN A 30 10.79 9.40 13.09
C GLN A 30 11.14 7.92 13.21
N LEU A 31 10.39 7.07 12.48
CA LEU A 31 10.60 5.63 12.50
C LEU A 31 11.88 5.20 11.80
N GLY A 32 12.37 5.98 10.85
CA GLY A 32 13.62 5.63 10.20
C GLY A 32 13.90 6.34 8.90
N THR A 33 15.06 6.03 8.36
CA THR A 33 15.57 6.49 7.08
C THR A 33 15.94 5.26 6.27
N MET A 34 15.55 5.24 5.00
CA MET A 34 15.72 4.09 4.11
C MET A 34 16.47 4.51 2.85
N ASP A 35 17.39 3.67 2.39
CA ASP A 35 18.16 3.94 1.18
C ASP A 35 17.34 3.70 -0.08
N LEU A 36 17.57 4.52 -1.10
CA LEU A 36 16.91 4.48 -2.41
C LEU A 36 17.94 4.42 -3.52
N SER A 37 17.62 3.70 -4.60
CA SER A 37 18.43 3.73 -5.82
C SER A 37 17.52 3.49 -7.04
N TRP A 38 17.98 3.96 -8.21
CA TRP A 38 17.29 3.67 -9.47
C TRP A 38 17.31 2.18 -9.79
N LYS A 39 18.42 1.51 -9.48
CA LYS A 39 18.56 0.07 -9.71
C LYS A 39 17.51 -0.74 -8.95
N ALA A 40 17.29 -0.42 -7.67
CA ALA A 40 16.27 -1.09 -6.86
C ALA A 40 14.86 -0.87 -7.39
N ARG A 41 14.64 0.25 -8.10
CA ARG A 41 13.33 0.59 -8.67
C ARG A 41 13.10 -0.06 -10.03
N SER A 42 14.11 -0.07 -10.90
CA SER A 42 13.96 -0.38 -12.33
C SER A 42 14.51 -1.74 -12.76
N GLU A 43 15.33 -2.37 -11.96
CA GLU A 43 15.96 -3.63 -12.31
C GLU A 43 15.55 -4.72 -11.31
N ASP A 44 16.42 -5.00 -10.34
CA ASP A 44 16.17 -6.01 -9.33
C ASP A 44 16.06 -5.39 -7.95
N ALA A 45 15.04 -5.80 -7.20
CA ALA A 45 14.90 -5.40 -5.82
C ALA A 45 16.13 -5.88 -5.02
N GLU A 46 16.74 -4.97 -4.28
CA GLU A 46 17.89 -5.28 -3.44
C GLU A 46 17.49 -5.25 -1.97
N GLN A 47 18.00 -6.20 -1.20
CA GLN A 47 17.86 -6.15 0.25
C GLN A 47 18.58 -4.92 0.81
N GLY A 48 17.90 -4.20 1.69
CA GLY A 48 18.47 -3.01 2.32
C GLY A 48 18.23 -1.71 1.56
N THR A 49 17.68 -1.78 0.35
CA THR A 49 17.35 -0.60 -0.46
C THR A 49 15.89 -0.66 -0.87
N THR A 50 15.14 0.39 -0.64
CA THR A 50 13.72 0.46 -0.99
C THR A 50 13.50 1.21 -2.29
N SER A 51 12.22 1.35 -2.65
CA SER A 51 11.79 2.06 -3.86
C SER A 51 10.51 2.82 -3.57
N PRO A 52 10.16 3.82 -4.39
CA PRO A 52 8.85 4.48 -4.27
C PRO A 52 7.70 3.49 -4.31
N GLU A 53 7.79 2.46 -5.14
CA GLU A 53 6.73 1.47 -5.32
C GLU A 53 6.54 0.61 -4.06
N GLU A 54 7.60 0.23 -3.38
CA GLU A 54 7.50 -0.49 -2.12
C GLU A 54 6.85 0.39 -1.03
N LEU A 55 7.20 1.68 -1.00
CA LEU A 55 6.62 2.63 -0.05
C LEU A 55 5.13 2.85 -0.33
N ILE A 56 4.75 2.93 -1.60
CA ILE A 56 3.33 2.98 -2.01
C ILE A 56 2.61 1.70 -1.55
N GLY A 57 3.23 0.55 -1.74
CA GLY A 57 2.68 -0.73 -1.30
C GLY A 57 2.44 -0.78 0.20
N ALA A 58 3.40 -0.28 0.97
CA ALA A 58 3.27 -0.19 2.44
C ALA A 58 2.08 0.70 2.81
N ALA A 59 1.97 1.87 2.21
CA ALA A 59 0.87 2.80 2.45
C ALA A 59 -0.47 2.19 2.06
N HIS A 60 -0.54 1.56 0.89
CA HIS A 60 -1.78 1.01 0.35
C HIS A 60 -2.27 -0.20 1.16
N SER A 61 -1.38 -1.13 1.50
CA SER A 61 -1.76 -2.29 2.31
C SER A 61 -2.21 -1.89 3.70
N ALA A 62 -1.57 -0.90 4.30
CA ALA A 62 -1.97 -0.37 5.61
C ALA A 62 -3.33 0.30 5.56
N CYS A 63 -3.53 1.20 4.61
CA CYS A 63 -4.79 1.92 4.46
C CYS A 63 -5.95 0.98 4.14
N TYR A 64 -5.75 0.03 3.23
CA TYR A 64 -6.77 -0.97 2.89
C TYR A 64 -7.18 -1.77 4.11
N SER A 65 -6.21 -2.24 4.90
CA SER A 65 -6.47 -3.02 6.10
C SER A 65 -7.32 -2.25 7.10
N MET A 66 -7.00 -0.97 7.32
CA MET A 66 -7.78 -0.12 8.23
C MET A 66 -9.20 0.10 7.73
N GLN A 67 -9.36 0.38 6.43
CA GLN A 67 -10.67 0.59 5.82
C GLN A 67 -11.53 -0.67 5.89
N PHE A 68 -10.97 -1.81 5.52
CA PHE A 68 -11.69 -3.08 5.53
C PHE A 68 -12.06 -3.49 6.96
N SER A 69 -11.13 -3.33 7.89
CA SER A 69 -11.39 -3.62 9.31
C SER A 69 -12.57 -2.80 9.83
N ASN A 70 -12.61 -1.52 9.50
CA ASN A 70 -13.72 -0.65 9.92
C ASN A 70 -15.06 -1.11 9.32
N MET A 71 -15.08 -1.43 8.04
CA MET A 71 -16.29 -1.88 7.36
C MET A 71 -16.80 -3.21 7.90
N LEU A 72 -15.89 -4.12 8.21
CA LEU A 72 -16.26 -5.40 8.85
C LEU A 72 -16.84 -5.18 10.24
N ALA A 73 -16.27 -4.26 11.01
CA ALA A 73 -16.79 -3.92 12.33
C ALA A 73 -18.18 -3.28 12.23
N GLU A 74 -18.40 -2.39 11.27
CA GLU A 74 -19.71 -1.78 11.03
C GLU A 74 -20.77 -2.81 10.61
N ASN A 75 -20.35 -3.93 10.04
CA ASN A 75 -21.20 -5.07 9.70
C ASN A 75 -21.43 -6.02 10.87
N ASP A 76 -21.01 -5.65 12.08
CA ASP A 76 -21.06 -6.47 13.28
C ASP A 76 -20.23 -7.76 13.19
N THR A 77 -19.25 -7.78 12.29
CA THR A 77 -18.32 -8.91 12.12
C THR A 77 -16.88 -8.41 12.11
N PRO A 78 -16.37 -7.88 13.25
CA PRO A 78 -15.00 -7.38 13.28
C PRO A 78 -14.00 -8.52 13.02
N PRO A 79 -12.89 -8.23 12.32
CA PRO A 79 -11.90 -9.26 12.05
C PRO A 79 -11.09 -9.59 13.32
N THR A 80 -10.71 -10.84 13.46
CA THR A 80 -9.74 -11.25 14.48
C THR A 80 -8.33 -10.90 14.03
N SER A 81 -8.05 -11.09 12.74
CA SER A 81 -6.76 -10.78 12.15
C SER A 81 -6.93 -10.55 10.65
N MET A 82 -5.94 -9.87 10.07
CA MET A 82 -5.93 -9.57 8.65
C MET A 82 -4.49 -9.42 8.19
N ASN A 83 -4.17 -10.06 7.08
CA ASN A 83 -2.88 -9.90 6.41
C ASN A 83 -3.13 -9.39 5.00
N THR A 84 -2.56 -8.25 4.68
CA THR A 84 -2.74 -7.59 3.39
C THR A 84 -1.40 -7.34 2.74
N SER A 85 -1.29 -7.62 1.45
CA SER A 85 -0.13 -7.24 0.66
C SER A 85 -0.57 -6.42 -0.55
N ALA A 86 0.30 -5.56 -1.01
CA ALA A 86 0.12 -4.77 -2.22
C ALA A 86 1.35 -4.94 -3.10
N LYS A 87 1.15 -5.46 -4.30
CA LYS A 87 2.21 -5.59 -5.31
C LYS A 87 2.07 -4.43 -6.28
N VAL A 88 3.01 -3.51 -6.25
CA VAL A 88 3.02 -2.32 -7.10
C VAL A 88 4.01 -2.57 -8.23
N SER A 89 3.51 -2.60 -9.46
CA SER A 89 4.32 -2.89 -10.64
C SER A 89 4.85 -1.62 -11.26
N PHE A 90 6.14 -1.61 -11.57
CA PHE A 90 6.81 -0.51 -12.26
C PHE A 90 7.46 -1.02 -13.53
N ASN A 91 7.24 -0.31 -14.63
CA ASN A 91 7.89 -0.60 -15.90
C ASN A 91 8.26 0.72 -16.58
N ALA A 92 9.56 1.03 -16.63
CA ALA A 92 10.05 2.27 -17.21
C ALA A 92 9.68 2.39 -18.69
N GLY A 93 9.66 1.27 -19.42
CA GLY A 93 9.28 1.23 -20.83
C GLY A 93 7.81 1.49 -21.09
N GLU A 94 6.96 1.29 -20.09
CA GLU A 94 5.51 1.53 -20.20
C GLU A 94 5.08 2.83 -19.50
N GLY A 95 6.05 3.64 -19.10
CA GLY A 95 5.78 4.96 -18.54
C GLY A 95 5.66 5.02 -17.02
N GLY A 96 5.98 3.95 -16.30
CA GLY A 96 6.03 4.01 -14.85
C GLY A 96 5.23 2.92 -14.13
N ILE A 97 4.40 3.33 -13.18
CA ILE A 97 3.59 2.39 -12.40
C ILE A 97 2.43 1.89 -13.27
N THR A 98 2.34 0.57 -13.45
CA THR A 98 1.39 -0.04 -14.38
C THR A 98 0.17 -0.67 -13.70
N GLY A 99 0.25 -0.94 -12.41
CA GLY A 99 -0.87 -1.52 -11.68
C GLY A 99 -0.51 -1.87 -10.25
N ILE A 100 -1.55 -2.15 -9.46
CA ILE A 100 -1.41 -2.57 -8.07
C ILE A 100 -2.30 -3.79 -7.85
N ALA A 101 -1.73 -4.86 -7.30
CA ALA A 101 -2.48 -6.05 -6.93
C ALA A 101 -2.54 -6.17 -5.41
N LEU A 102 -3.74 -6.03 -4.86
CA LEU A 102 -4.00 -6.22 -3.43
C LEU A 102 -4.39 -7.67 -3.17
N THR A 103 -3.85 -8.24 -2.12
CA THR A 103 -4.23 -9.57 -1.63
C THR A 103 -4.50 -9.47 -0.14
N VAL A 104 -5.65 -9.94 0.31
CA VAL A 104 -5.99 -9.94 1.73
C VAL A 104 -6.48 -11.32 2.15
N THR A 105 -5.98 -11.79 3.30
CA THR A 105 -6.46 -12.98 3.99
C THR A 105 -6.86 -12.54 5.39
N ALA A 106 -8.08 -12.83 5.80
CA ALA A 106 -8.59 -12.40 7.10
C ALA A 106 -9.36 -13.51 7.81
N GLN A 107 -9.31 -13.44 9.13
CA GLN A 107 -10.17 -14.28 10.00
C GLN A 107 -11.28 -13.38 10.53
N VAL A 108 -12.50 -13.66 10.08
CA VAL A 108 -13.67 -12.83 10.40
C VAL A 108 -14.80 -13.74 10.89
N PRO A 109 -14.86 -13.98 12.21
CA PRO A 109 -15.91 -14.85 12.76
C PRO A 109 -17.32 -14.34 12.44
N GLY A 110 -18.18 -15.25 12.01
CA GLY A 110 -19.59 -14.96 11.83
C GLY A 110 -20.00 -14.37 10.49
N ILE A 111 -19.05 -14.13 9.57
CA ILE A 111 -19.38 -13.58 8.27
C ILE A 111 -19.56 -14.67 7.22
N GLU A 112 -20.50 -14.46 6.31
CA GLU A 112 -20.65 -15.30 5.11
C GLU A 112 -19.66 -14.82 4.04
N ASP A 113 -19.16 -15.75 3.23
CA ASP A 113 -18.17 -15.40 2.19
C ASP A 113 -18.70 -14.35 1.20
N ALA A 114 -19.98 -14.44 0.83
CA ALA A 114 -20.57 -13.45 -0.08
C ALA A 114 -20.49 -12.03 0.47
N ASP A 115 -20.76 -11.84 1.75
CA ASP A 115 -20.67 -10.53 2.41
C ASP A 115 -19.20 -10.10 2.55
N PHE A 116 -18.32 -11.04 2.86
CA PHE A 116 -16.88 -10.80 2.96
C PHE A 116 -16.34 -10.26 1.62
N GLN A 117 -16.66 -10.93 0.51
CA GLN A 117 -16.21 -10.51 -0.81
C GLN A 117 -16.77 -9.14 -1.20
N ARG A 118 -18.04 -8.89 -0.92
CA ARG A 118 -18.67 -7.60 -1.20
C ARG A 118 -18.01 -6.46 -0.43
N LEU A 119 -17.82 -6.64 0.86
CA LEU A 119 -17.18 -5.63 1.71
C LEU A 119 -15.71 -5.44 1.35
N ALA A 120 -15.01 -6.51 0.97
CA ALA A 120 -13.62 -6.42 0.51
C ALA A 120 -13.51 -5.55 -0.74
N GLU A 121 -14.40 -5.71 -1.70
CA GLU A 121 -14.41 -4.90 -2.93
C GLU A 121 -14.79 -3.44 -2.65
N GLU A 122 -15.79 -3.22 -1.80
CA GLU A 122 -16.17 -1.87 -1.39
C GLU A 122 -15.03 -1.16 -0.65
N ALA A 123 -14.28 -1.90 0.19
CA ALA A 123 -13.11 -1.36 0.89
C ALA A 123 -12.02 -0.93 -0.10
N LYS A 124 -11.81 -1.71 -1.17
CA LYS A 124 -10.85 -1.33 -2.22
C LYS A 124 -11.25 -0.01 -2.85
N GLN A 125 -12.52 0.19 -3.15
CA GLN A 125 -13.01 1.41 -3.80
C GLN A 125 -13.02 2.61 -2.87
N SER A 126 -13.26 2.42 -1.58
CA SER A 126 -13.40 3.52 -0.61
C SER A 126 -12.12 3.85 0.15
N CYS A 127 -11.11 3.00 0.08
CA CYS A 127 -9.82 3.25 0.72
C CYS A 127 -9.21 4.55 0.19
N PRO A 128 -8.87 5.51 1.07
CA PRO A 128 -8.32 6.80 0.62
C PRO A 128 -7.08 6.70 -0.26
N VAL A 129 -6.20 5.72 -0.03
CA VAL A 129 -5.01 5.51 -0.87
C VAL A 129 -5.43 4.96 -2.23
N SER A 130 -6.39 4.03 -2.31
CA SER A 130 -6.93 3.56 -3.58
C SER A 130 -7.50 4.71 -4.41
N LYS A 131 -8.22 5.63 -3.77
CA LYS A 131 -8.76 6.82 -4.44
C LYS A 131 -7.65 7.73 -4.98
N ALA A 132 -6.60 7.94 -4.18
CA ALA A 132 -5.46 8.75 -4.59
C ALA A 132 -4.70 8.12 -5.76
N LEU A 133 -4.71 6.78 -5.87
CA LEU A 133 -4.01 6.04 -6.90
C LEU A 133 -4.94 5.58 -8.03
N ALA A 134 -6.06 6.24 -8.23
CA ALA A 134 -7.06 5.85 -9.23
C ALA A 134 -6.57 5.91 -10.68
N GLY A 135 -5.40 6.49 -10.93
CA GLY A 135 -4.79 6.53 -12.25
C GLY A 135 -4.23 5.20 -12.74
N VAL A 136 -4.18 4.18 -11.89
CA VAL A 136 -3.71 2.83 -12.26
C VAL A 136 -4.76 1.79 -11.90
N GLU A 137 -4.69 0.64 -12.57
CA GLU A 137 -5.59 -0.47 -12.25
C GLU A 137 -5.24 -1.07 -10.89
N ILE A 138 -6.25 -1.25 -10.06
CA ILE A 138 -6.10 -1.87 -8.74
C ILE A 138 -6.95 -3.14 -8.73
N THR A 139 -6.32 -4.29 -8.57
CA THR A 139 -7.00 -5.59 -8.47
C THR A 139 -7.01 -6.07 -7.03
N LEU A 140 -7.90 -7.02 -6.72
CA LEU A 140 -8.06 -7.55 -5.36
C LEU A 140 -8.34 -9.04 -5.39
N GLU A 141 -7.62 -9.78 -4.55
CA GLU A 141 -7.96 -11.14 -4.17
C GLU A 141 -8.18 -11.18 -2.67
N ALA A 142 -9.38 -11.60 -2.24
CA ALA A 142 -9.74 -11.63 -0.83
C ALA A 142 -10.14 -13.05 -0.44
N SER A 143 -9.58 -13.55 0.67
CA SER A 143 -9.81 -14.90 1.16
C SER A 143 -10.13 -14.91 2.64
N LEU A 144 -11.16 -15.67 3.02
CA LEU A 144 -11.41 -16.00 4.44
C LEU A 144 -10.44 -17.11 4.85
N GLY A 145 -9.68 -16.84 5.89
CA GLY A 145 -8.69 -17.78 6.41
C GLY A 145 -9.22 -18.70 7.49
#